data_172c76f4117a2223568cac2c4d86acfa
#
_entry.id   172c76f4117a2223568cac2c4d86acfa
#
_cell.length_a   1.000
_cell.length_b   1.000
_cell.length_c   1.000
_cell.angle_alpha   90.00
_cell.angle_beta   90.00
_cell.angle_gamma   90.00
#
_symmetry.space_group_name_H-M   'P 1'
#
loop_
_entity.id
_entity.type
_entity.pdbx_description
1 polymer ?
#
loop_
_entity_poly.entity_id
_entity_poly.type
_entity_poly.pdbx_seq_one_letter_code
_entity_poly.pdbx_strand_id
1 'polypeptide(L)'
;MKHILKTKKISLILWATFPVIFGMFFTSFILSVFKIEKVLKSKDNQASVIQLIPKDTETIKPQYFYLNKNGNGQPKISAKAFLVGDLNTGEVILSKNQNQKFPIASTSKLMTALVAAKINIPDNTTQITKKILATTGANGELKLGEKIKVADLIYPLLLESSNDAAEALAQYFGRDNFISKMNQQAEKLQMTGTSYKDPSGLAYHNQSTTSDMFKLAGYIMQQQPDLFKITTKRSYSNKKHSWSNISQFLGKDGYLGGKSGYTDPAKQTVVSLFNLPLGQTGFRPIAITLLQSSDRQKDIESILKYLKKYIYYGGVADANTNWVEERVGMPDIKDPNFVTLFFAGDIMLDRGVRNSVVKNFNNDYSALFEKTKELSELMKKSDVIFANLEGVASDQGIDQKNLYSFRMNPSVIPALRGAGISILSVANNHIGDWGRIAFIDTLSRLKENEILYTGGGNDKTEAQTPVIIEKYGIKIGFLGFSDKGPEYMAANADKAGIILANDPNFDEIIKNAAKQVDYLVVTFHFGE
;
A
#
# COMPACT_ATOMS: atom_id res chain seq x y z
N MET A 1 -22.29 -26.15 -24.46
CA MET A 1 -21.51 -25.38 -23.49
C MET A 1 -21.29 -23.94 -23.96
N LYS A 2 -22.34 -23.22 -24.26
CA LYS A 2 -22.26 -21.80 -24.68
C LYS A 2 -23.46 -21.08 -24.08
N HIS A 3 -23.48 -20.78 -22.76
CA HIS A 3 -24.46 -19.85 -22.19
C HIS A 3 -24.31 -19.60 -20.68
N ILE A 4 -23.09 -19.59 -20.14
CA ILE A 4 -22.89 -19.21 -18.72
C ILE A 4 -21.77 -18.18 -18.63
N LEU A 5 -22.02 -16.93 -18.99
CA LEU A 5 -21.16 -15.81 -18.63
C LEU A 5 -21.91 -14.49 -18.89
N LYS A 6 -22.92 -14.23 -18.05
CA LYS A 6 -23.46 -12.89 -17.87
C LYS A 6 -23.57 -12.57 -16.38
N THR A 7 -22.47 -12.58 -15.69
CA THR A 7 -22.39 -12.00 -14.34
C THR A 7 -21.33 -10.91 -14.33
N LYS A 8 -21.66 -9.76 -13.78
CA LYS A 8 -20.86 -8.53 -13.72
C LYS A 8 -19.63 -8.63 -12.79
N LYS A 9 -19.12 -9.81 -12.51
CA LYS A 9 -18.00 -10.03 -11.58
C LYS A 9 -17.00 -10.99 -12.21
N ILE A 10 -15.74 -10.64 -12.12
CA ILE A 10 -14.62 -11.44 -12.61
C ILE A 10 -14.30 -12.51 -11.59
N SER A 11 -14.37 -13.77 -12.01
CA SER A 11 -13.85 -14.89 -11.22
C SER A 11 -12.48 -15.26 -11.76
N LEU A 12 -11.45 -15.21 -10.92
CA LEU A 12 -10.11 -15.67 -11.26
C LEU A 12 -10.00 -17.13 -10.83
N ILE A 13 -9.82 -18.03 -11.79
CA ILE A 13 -9.60 -19.46 -11.54
C ILE A 13 -8.12 -19.75 -11.76
N LEU A 14 -7.42 -20.14 -10.70
CA LEU A 14 -6.02 -20.55 -10.76
C LEU A 14 -5.92 -22.06 -10.82
N TRP A 15 -5.27 -22.58 -11.86
CA TRP A 15 -4.97 -24.00 -12.05
C TRP A 15 -3.52 -24.26 -11.68
N ALA A 16 -3.30 -25.10 -10.68
CA ALA A 16 -1.95 -25.60 -10.38
C ALA A 16 -1.87 -27.07 -10.80
N THR A 17 -1.16 -27.36 -11.88
CA THR A 17 -0.80 -28.72 -12.27
C THR A 17 0.67 -28.98 -11.94
N PHE A 18 0.95 -30.00 -11.13
CA PHE A 18 2.31 -30.49 -10.93
C PHE A 18 2.43 -31.95 -11.38
N PRO A 19 3.41 -32.31 -12.21
CA PRO A 19 3.81 -33.70 -12.38
C PRO A 19 4.74 -34.12 -11.24
N VAL A 20 4.44 -35.24 -10.60
CA VAL A 20 5.32 -35.87 -9.61
C VAL A 20 6.52 -36.43 -10.36
N ILE A 21 7.68 -35.81 -10.25
CA ILE A 21 8.96 -36.44 -10.61
C ILE A 21 9.71 -36.78 -9.32
N PHE A 22 9.99 -38.05 -9.18
CA PHE A 22 10.73 -38.67 -8.11
C PHE A 22 12.16 -38.10 -8.02
N GLY A 23 12.57 -37.68 -6.88
CA GLY A 23 13.97 -37.59 -6.50
C GLY A 23 14.60 -36.20 -6.49
N MET A 24 14.84 -35.73 -5.30
CA MET A 24 15.84 -34.75 -4.88
C MET A 24 15.83 -33.36 -5.50
N PHE A 25 15.67 -32.40 -4.62
CA PHE A 25 16.02 -31.00 -4.74
C PHE A 25 15.03 -30.03 -5.40
N PHE A 26 14.68 -29.05 -4.60
CA PHE A 26 14.06 -27.78 -4.95
C PHE A 26 12.62 -27.85 -5.49
N THR A 27 11.69 -27.68 -4.57
CA THR A 27 10.37 -27.14 -4.92
C THR A 27 10.57 -25.80 -5.62
N SER A 28 10.33 -25.80 -6.94
CA SER A 28 10.26 -24.55 -7.69
C SER A 28 9.02 -23.78 -7.21
N PHE A 29 9.24 -22.74 -6.42
CA PHE A 29 8.22 -21.79 -6.05
C PHE A 29 7.80 -20.99 -7.29
N ILE A 30 6.59 -21.19 -7.78
CA ILE A 30 6.00 -20.25 -8.73
C ILE A 30 5.40 -19.11 -7.90
N LEU A 31 6.13 -18.00 -7.86
CA LEU A 31 5.67 -16.74 -7.30
C LEU A 31 4.82 -16.00 -8.32
N SER A 32 3.52 -15.90 -8.09
CA SER A 32 2.66 -15.03 -8.87
C SER A 32 2.22 -13.85 -8.00
N VAL A 33 2.74 -12.68 -8.29
CA VAL A 33 2.30 -11.41 -7.67
C VAL A 33 1.29 -10.78 -8.61
N PHE A 34 0.05 -10.66 -8.16
CA PHE A 34 -1.01 -9.97 -8.90
C PHE A 34 -1.24 -8.59 -8.32
N LYS A 35 -1.26 -7.61 -9.20
CA LYS A 35 -1.64 -6.24 -8.89
C LYS A 35 -3.04 -6.01 -9.44
N ILE A 36 -4.00 -5.77 -8.55
CA ILE A 36 -5.38 -5.47 -8.93
C ILE A 36 -5.56 -3.95 -8.89
N GLU A 37 -5.79 -3.37 -10.05
CA GLU A 37 -6.04 -1.95 -10.19
C GLU A 37 -7.51 -1.61 -9.86
N LYS A 38 -7.73 -0.61 -9.03
CA LYS A 38 -9.08 -0.13 -8.70
C LYS A 38 -9.66 0.57 -9.92
N VAL A 39 -10.55 -0.09 -10.62
CA VAL A 39 -11.31 0.53 -11.69
C VAL A 39 -12.33 1.48 -11.08
N LEU A 40 -12.13 2.78 -11.28
CA LEU A 40 -13.13 3.79 -10.93
C LEU A 40 -14.42 3.49 -11.71
N LYS A 41 -15.54 3.35 -11.00
CA LYS A 41 -16.85 3.17 -11.59
C LYS A 41 -17.17 4.39 -12.47
N SER A 42 -17.01 4.27 -13.79
CA SER A 42 -17.74 5.13 -14.72
C SER A 42 -19.20 4.67 -14.75
N LYS A 43 -20.11 5.61 -14.91
CA LYS A 43 -21.57 5.36 -14.89
C LYS A 43 -22.08 4.58 -16.12
N ASP A 44 -21.22 4.10 -17.00
CA ASP A 44 -21.64 3.35 -18.17
C ASP A 44 -21.42 1.85 -17.96
N ASN A 45 -22.55 1.16 -17.95
CA ASN A 45 -22.73 -0.28 -17.75
C ASN A 45 -22.18 -1.13 -18.92
N GLN A 46 -20.88 -1.19 -19.11
CA GLN A 46 -20.26 -2.24 -19.93
C GLN A 46 -19.20 -2.98 -19.12
N ALA A 47 -19.51 -4.23 -18.78
CA ALA A 47 -18.57 -5.14 -18.17
C ALA A 47 -17.46 -5.50 -19.18
N SER A 48 -16.24 -5.05 -18.92
CA SER A 48 -15.06 -5.55 -19.63
C SER A 48 -14.68 -6.92 -19.07
N VAL A 49 -14.87 -7.94 -19.85
CA VAL A 49 -14.34 -9.29 -19.59
C VAL A 49 -12.84 -9.25 -19.90
N ILE A 50 -11.99 -9.31 -18.88
CA ILE A 50 -10.57 -9.59 -19.12
C ILE A 50 -10.45 -11.07 -19.43
N GLN A 51 -10.41 -11.39 -20.72
CA GLN A 51 -10.11 -12.72 -21.21
C GLN A 51 -8.58 -12.88 -21.17
N LEU A 52 -8.07 -13.68 -20.21
CA LEU A 52 -6.68 -14.13 -20.25
C LEU A 52 -6.53 -15.17 -21.36
N ILE A 53 -6.45 -14.70 -22.60
CA ILE A 53 -6.01 -15.52 -23.74
C ILE A 53 -4.48 -15.43 -23.70
N PRO A 54 -3.73 -16.55 -23.75
CA PRO A 54 -2.30 -16.49 -24.02
C PRO A 54 -2.14 -15.92 -25.44
N LYS A 55 -1.91 -14.63 -25.53
CA LYS A 55 -1.53 -13.99 -26.76
C LYS A 55 -0.02 -14.03 -26.84
N ASP A 56 0.46 -14.45 -28.00
CA ASP A 56 1.87 -14.51 -28.39
C ASP A 56 2.75 -13.50 -27.66
N THR A 57 3.81 -14.02 -27.03
CA THR A 57 4.99 -13.32 -26.53
C THR A 57 4.90 -11.79 -26.55
N GLU A 58 4.06 -11.19 -25.71
CA GLU A 58 4.26 -9.81 -25.35
C GLU A 58 5.57 -9.76 -24.55
N THR A 59 6.55 -9.08 -25.10
CA THR A 59 7.79 -8.74 -24.42
C THR A 59 7.42 -8.15 -23.05
N ILE A 60 7.74 -8.88 -21.97
CA ILE A 60 7.57 -8.40 -20.61
C ILE A 60 8.25 -7.04 -20.56
N LYS A 61 7.47 -5.96 -20.41
CA LYS A 61 8.06 -4.63 -20.27
C LYS A 61 8.97 -4.65 -19.05
N PRO A 62 10.24 -4.28 -19.19
CA PRO A 62 11.17 -4.31 -18.08
C PRO A 62 10.62 -3.46 -16.94
N GLN A 63 10.52 -4.04 -15.76
CA GLN A 63 10.14 -3.30 -14.56
C GLN A 63 11.38 -2.58 -14.05
N TYR A 64 11.41 -1.25 -14.24
CA TYR A 64 12.50 -0.41 -13.76
C TYR A 64 12.40 -0.17 -12.26
N PHE A 65 13.52 -0.07 -11.60
CA PHE A 65 13.64 0.22 -10.17
C PHE A 65 14.83 1.15 -9.89
N TYR A 66 14.87 1.68 -8.65
CA TYR A 66 15.99 2.51 -8.21
C TYR A 66 17.14 1.66 -7.69
N LEU A 67 18.37 2.05 -8.07
CA LEU A 67 19.62 1.49 -7.57
C LEU A 67 20.38 2.55 -6.78
N ASN A 68 20.93 2.17 -5.63
CA ASN A 68 21.86 3.01 -4.88
C ASN A 68 23.29 2.45 -5.01
N LYS A 69 24.10 3.09 -5.84
CA LYS A 69 25.51 2.70 -6.08
C LYS A 69 26.42 2.89 -4.85
N ASN A 70 25.91 3.47 -3.77
CA ASN A 70 26.59 3.65 -2.49
C ASN A 70 26.11 2.63 -1.43
N GLY A 71 25.43 1.56 -1.85
CA GLY A 71 24.83 0.59 -0.96
C GLY A 71 23.86 1.28 0.02
N ASN A 72 23.91 0.94 1.30
CA ASN A 72 23.09 1.53 2.37
C ASN A 72 23.50 2.95 2.79
N GLY A 73 24.41 3.61 2.05
CA GLY A 73 24.83 4.97 2.35
C GLY A 73 23.69 5.98 2.21
N GLN A 74 23.70 6.99 3.07
CA GLN A 74 22.73 8.09 3.06
C GLN A 74 23.42 9.45 3.06
N PRO A 75 22.77 10.52 2.57
CA PRO A 75 23.33 11.87 2.64
C PRO A 75 23.42 12.33 4.10
N LYS A 76 24.51 13.03 4.44
CA LYS A 76 24.64 13.67 5.77
C LYS A 76 23.83 14.97 5.75
N ILE A 77 22.76 15.01 6.52
CA ILE A 77 21.86 16.15 6.65
C ILE A 77 21.49 16.41 8.11
N SER A 78 21.03 17.63 8.38
CA SER A 78 20.68 18.07 9.73
C SER A 78 19.24 17.71 10.13
N ALA A 79 18.36 17.44 9.17
CA ALA A 79 16.97 17.10 9.44
C ALA A 79 16.84 15.85 10.33
N LYS A 80 15.93 15.90 11.31
CA LYS A 80 15.64 14.74 12.16
C LYS A 80 14.85 13.67 11.42
N ALA A 81 13.95 14.08 10.53
CA ALA A 81 13.22 13.18 9.65
C ALA A 81 13.26 13.68 8.20
N PHE A 82 13.39 12.75 7.26
CA PHE A 82 13.28 13.05 5.84
C PHE A 82 12.74 11.86 5.05
N LEU A 83 12.17 12.16 3.90
CA LEU A 83 11.81 11.20 2.88
C LEU A 83 12.08 11.79 1.50
N VAL A 84 12.66 10.98 0.64
CA VAL A 84 12.87 11.25 -0.78
C VAL A 84 12.15 10.16 -1.54
N GLY A 85 11.21 10.52 -2.42
CA GLY A 85 10.42 9.55 -3.16
C GLY A 85 10.06 10.04 -4.57
N ASP A 86 9.79 9.08 -5.44
CA ASP A 86 9.33 9.31 -6.81
C ASP A 86 7.82 9.48 -6.83
N LEU A 87 7.35 10.60 -7.35
CA LEU A 87 5.91 10.94 -7.41
C LEU A 87 5.14 10.15 -8.48
N ASN A 88 5.82 9.55 -9.47
CA ASN A 88 5.17 8.73 -10.49
C ASN A 88 4.94 7.29 -10.03
N THR A 89 5.90 6.73 -9.27
CA THR A 89 5.83 5.33 -8.83
C THR A 89 5.40 5.20 -7.37
N GLY A 90 5.47 6.29 -6.57
CA GLY A 90 5.29 6.24 -5.13
C GLY A 90 6.47 5.63 -4.38
N GLU A 91 7.53 5.21 -5.08
CA GLU A 91 8.69 4.54 -4.50
C GLU A 91 9.50 5.49 -3.60
N VAL A 92 9.77 5.06 -2.37
CA VAL A 92 10.64 5.77 -1.43
C VAL A 92 12.10 5.41 -1.72
N ILE A 93 12.87 6.40 -2.11
CA ILE A 93 14.29 6.23 -2.51
C ILE A 93 15.21 6.27 -1.29
N LEU A 94 15.00 7.26 -0.41
CA LEU A 94 15.77 7.45 0.82
C LEU A 94 14.83 7.92 1.92
N SER A 95 15.01 7.43 3.14
CA SER A 95 14.24 7.94 4.28
C SER A 95 14.97 7.79 5.61
N LYS A 96 14.57 8.60 6.57
CA LYS A 96 14.97 8.50 7.97
C LYS A 96 13.83 8.99 8.83
N ASN A 97 13.42 8.19 9.83
CA ASN A 97 12.36 8.54 10.78
C ASN A 97 11.05 8.97 10.08
N GLN A 98 10.74 8.38 8.93
CA GLN A 98 9.68 8.87 8.03
C GLN A 98 8.28 8.88 8.66
N ASN A 99 8.02 8.05 9.66
CA ASN A 99 6.73 7.96 10.36
C ASN A 99 6.73 8.70 11.71
N GLN A 100 7.84 9.36 12.08
CA GLN A 100 7.90 10.16 13.30
C GLN A 100 7.18 11.49 13.11
N LYS A 101 6.29 11.82 14.07
CA LYS A 101 5.49 13.06 14.06
C LYS A 101 6.33 14.24 14.52
N PHE A 102 6.21 15.36 13.81
CA PHE A 102 6.80 16.65 14.17
C PHE A 102 5.84 17.79 13.83
N PRO A 103 5.96 18.94 14.50
CA PRO A 103 5.30 20.17 14.04
C PRO A 103 5.80 20.52 12.64
N ILE A 104 4.88 20.95 11.76
CA ILE A 104 5.16 21.13 10.33
C ILE A 104 5.17 22.58 9.85
N ALA A 105 4.88 23.51 10.74
CA ALA A 105 4.83 24.95 10.43
C ALA A 105 4.04 25.23 9.12
N SER A 106 4.49 26.20 8.33
CA SER A 106 3.81 26.66 7.12
C SER A 106 3.74 25.64 5.98
N THR A 107 4.32 24.45 6.09
CA THR A 107 4.03 23.37 5.12
C THR A 107 2.56 22.92 5.23
N SER A 108 1.87 23.20 6.34
CA SER A 108 0.40 23.07 6.51
C SER A 108 -0.38 23.78 5.41
N LYS A 109 0.16 24.87 4.84
CA LYS A 109 -0.49 25.67 3.79
C LYS A 109 -0.68 24.91 2.46
N LEU A 110 0.03 23.80 2.26
CA LEU A 110 -0.26 22.89 1.14
C LEU A 110 -1.65 22.25 1.29
N MET A 111 -2.01 21.81 2.49
CA MET A 111 -3.36 21.28 2.76
C MET A 111 -4.41 22.40 2.71
N THR A 112 -4.10 23.58 3.23
CA THR A 112 -4.98 24.76 3.14
C THR A 112 -5.28 25.12 1.68
N ALA A 113 -4.26 25.19 0.83
CA ALA A 113 -4.41 25.44 -0.59
C ALA A 113 -5.24 24.35 -1.29
N LEU A 114 -4.98 23.08 -0.98
CA LEU A 114 -5.70 21.95 -1.54
C LEU A 114 -7.20 21.98 -1.19
N VAL A 115 -7.53 22.23 0.08
CA VAL A 115 -8.92 22.30 0.54
C VAL A 115 -9.63 23.51 -0.10
N ALA A 116 -8.99 24.68 -0.15
CA ALA A 116 -9.56 25.86 -0.78
C ALA A 116 -9.80 25.67 -2.29
N ALA A 117 -8.84 25.06 -3.01
CA ALA A 117 -8.96 24.80 -4.45
C ALA A 117 -10.10 23.81 -4.81
N LYS A 118 -10.38 22.84 -3.93
CA LYS A 118 -11.47 21.87 -4.14
C LYS A 118 -12.87 22.48 -4.03
N ILE A 119 -13.01 23.63 -3.36
CA ILE A 119 -14.31 24.26 -3.13
C ILE A 119 -14.75 25.17 -4.31
N ASN A 120 -13.95 25.27 -5.35
CA ASN A 120 -14.17 25.96 -6.64
C ASN A 120 -15.18 27.15 -6.61
N ILE A 121 -14.67 28.36 -6.28
CA ILE A 121 -15.50 29.58 -6.28
C ILE A 121 -14.73 30.72 -6.97
N PRO A 122 -14.75 30.76 -8.31
CA PRO A 122 -13.85 31.62 -9.09
C PRO A 122 -14.04 33.13 -8.87
N ASP A 123 -15.23 33.62 -8.59
CA ASP A 123 -15.51 35.07 -8.58
C ASP A 123 -15.94 35.65 -7.23
N ASN A 124 -16.01 34.82 -6.18
CA ASN A 124 -16.42 35.31 -4.87
C ASN A 124 -15.32 36.13 -4.19
N THR A 125 -15.75 37.16 -3.48
CA THR A 125 -14.87 38.02 -2.70
C THR A 125 -15.10 37.82 -1.21
N THR A 126 -14.06 38.00 -0.42
CA THR A 126 -14.12 38.09 1.04
C THR A 126 -13.63 39.47 1.49
N GLN A 127 -14.12 39.93 2.64
CA GLN A 127 -13.64 41.16 3.25
C GLN A 127 -12.59 40.83 4.32
N ILE A 128 -11.44 41.51 4.26
CA ILE A 128 -10.38 41.37 5.25
C ILE A 128 -10.79 42.06 6.55
N THR A 129 -10.94 41.28 7.62
CA THR A 129 -11.41 41.75 8.93
C THR A 129 -10.24 41.95 9.89
N LYS A 130 -10.49 42.67 10.99
CA LYS A 130 -9.51 42.80 12.09
C LYS A 130 -9.10 41.43 12.65
N LYS A 131 -10.02 40.47 12.67
CA LYS A 131 -9.76 39.10 13.17
C LYS A 131 -8.77 38.33 12.27
N ILE A 132 -8.87 38.52 10.94
CA ILE A 132 -7.93 37.94 9.98
C ILE A 132 -6.52 38.51 10.23
N LEU A 133 -6.42 39.85 10.34
CA LEU A 133 -5.14 40.56 10.52
C LEU A 133 -4.55 40.44 11.92
N ALA A 134 -5.24 39.81 12.86
CA ALA A 134 -4.70 39.50 14.18
C ALA A 134 -3.74 38.30 14.20
N THR A 135 -3.58 37.65 13.04
CA THR A 135 -2.67 36.50 12.90
C THR A 135 -1.21 36.99 12.88
N THR A 136 -0.34 36.38 13.65
CA THR A 136 1.07 36.79 13.72
C THR A 136 1.88 36.31 12.53
N GLY A 137 2.95 37.02 12.16
CA GLY A 137 3.90 36.63 11.09
C GLY A 137 3.57 37.22 9.73
N ALA A 138 3.87 36.50 8.65
CA ALA A 138 3.69 36.99 7.29
C ALA A 138 2.20 37.31 6.99
N ASN A 139 1.92 38.55 6.61
CA ASN A 139 0.55 39.07 6.41
C ASN A 139 0.10 39.06 4.94
N GLY A 140 1.01 39.02 3.95
CA GLY A 140 0.69 39.06 2.53
C GLY A 140 0.15 40.42 2.06
N GLU A 141 0.49 41.51 2.77
CA GLU A 141 0.10 42.89 2.51
C GLU A 141 -1.42 43.13 2.42
N LEU A 142 -2.22 42.28 3.06
CA LEU A 142 -3.67 42.44 3.13
C LEU A 142 -4.06 43.62 4.02
N LYS A 143 -5.08 44.39 3.61
CA LYS A 143 -5.51 45.63 4.31
C LYS A 143 -6.88 45.47 4.94
N LEU A 144 -7.04 46.05 6.12
CA LEU A 144 -8.33 46.08 6.84
C LEU A 144 -9.45 46.67 5.94
N GLY A 145 -10.56 45.97 5.86
CA GLY A 145 -11.77 46.42 5.14
C GLY A 145 -11.73 46.18 3.64
N GLU A 146 -10.58 45.78 3.08
CA GLU A 146 -10.52 45.50 1.64
C GLU A 146 -11.33 44.27 1.25
N LYS A 147 -11.87 44.31 0.03
CA LYS A 147 -12.48 43.15 -0.62
C LYS A 147 -11.49 42.53 -1.61
N ILE A 148 -11.22 41.27 -1.46
CA ILE A 148 -10.29 40.49 -2.30
C ILE A 148 -10.99 39.23 -2.83
N LYS A 149 -10.67 38.83 -4.06
CA LYS A 149 -11.15 37.54 -4.60
C LYS A 149 -10.58 36.40 -3.76
N VAL A 150 -11.44 35.44 -3.39
CA VAL A 150 -11.03 34.26 -2.59
C VAL A 150 -9.95 33.46 -3.33
N ALA A 151 -10.08 33.35 -4.67
CA ALA A 151 -9.10 32.68 -5.52
C ALA A 151 -7.70 33.37 -5.47
N ASP A 152 -7.65 34.72 -5.34
CA ASP A 152 -6.39 35.45 -5.27
C ASP A 152 -5.60 35.16 -3.99
N LEU A 153 -6.28 34.78 -2.90
CA LEU A 153 -5.63 34.47 -1.62
C LEU A 153 -4.66 33.28 -1.69
N ILE A 154 -4.78 32.41 -2.69
CA ILE A 154 -3.85 31.30 -2.91
C ILE A 154 -2.43 31.80 -3.24
N TYR A 155 -2.30 32.96 -3.88
CA TYR A 155 -0.99 33.51 -4.26
C TYR A 155 -0.19 33.99 -3.02
N PRO A 156 -0.67 34.89 -2.15
CA PRO A 156 0.07 35.24 -0.94
C PRO A 156 0.25 34.03 0.02
N LEU A 157 -0.73 33.11 0.06
CA LEU A 157 -0.62 31.86 0.84
C LEU A 157 0.61 31.05 0.44
N LEU A 158 0.81 30.83 -0.86
CA LEU A 158 1.85 29.93 -1.36
C LEU A 158 3.17 30.67 -1.65
N LEU A 159 3.14 31.89 -2.20
CA LEU A 159 4.33 32.66 -2.56
C LEU A 159 5.02 33.25 -1.34
N GLU A 160 4.31 34.00 -0.51
CA GLU A 160 4.86 34.70 0.66
C GLU A 160 4.63 33.97 1.98
N SER A 161 3.95 32.84 1.93
CA SER A 161 3.58 32.10 3.15
C SER A 161 2.65 32.86 4.08
N SER A 162 1.78 33.74 3.54
CA SER A 162 0.89 34.59 4.33
C SER A 162 -0.01 33.80 5.29
N ASN A 163 0.06 34.15 6.56
CA ASN A 163 -0.81 33.59 7.61
C ASN A 163 -2.20 34.22 7.54
N ASP A 164 -2.28 35.50 7.21
CA ASP A 164 -3.56 36.22 7.05
C ASP A 164 -4.35 35.67 5.87
N ALA A 165 -3.70 35.32 4.76
CA ALA A 165 -4.36 34.66 3.63
C ALA A 165 -4.90 33.27 4.00
N ALA A 166 -4.16 32.50 4.79
CA ALA A 166 -4.64 31.21 5.32
C ALA A 166 -5.89 31.39 6.19
N GLU A 167 -5.85 32.36 7.11
CA GLU A 167 -6.96 32.65 8.01
C GLU A 167 -8.16 33.24 7.24
N ALA A 168 -7.92 34.10 6.23
CA ALA A 168 -8.97 34.64 5.36
C ALA A 168 -9.73 33.53 4.62
N LEU A 169 -9.01 32.57 4.05
CA LEU A 169 -9.61 31.38 3.43
C LEU A 169 -10.43 30.58 4.45
N ALA A 170 -9.87 30.31 5.61
CA ALA A 170 -10.56 29.53 6.64
C ALA A 170 -11.82 30.25 7.15
N GLN A 171 -11.77 31.56 7.38
CA GLN A 171 -12.93 32.32 7.85
C GLN A 171 -14.02 32.43 6.77
N TYR A 172 -13.64 32.57 5.50
CA TYR A 172 -14.61 32.60 4.41
C TYR A 172 -15.47 31.33 4.33
N PHE A 173 -14.87 30.16 4.57
CA PHE A 173 -15.57 28.87 4.54
C PHE A 173 -16.13 28.43 5.92
N GLY A 174 -15.99 29.27 6.94
CA GLY A 174 -16.24 28.91 8.34
C GLY A 174 -15.04 28.18 8.94
N ARG A 175 -14.28 28.87 9.80
CA ARG A 175 -12.95 28.44 10.28
C ARG A 175 -12.91 27.01 10.80
N ASP A 176 -13.83 26.64 11.68
CA ASP A 176 -13.83 25.30 12.30
C ASP A 176 -14.21 24.22 11.28
N ASN A 177 -15.17 24.51 10.40
CA ASN A 177 -15.53 23.64 9.28
C ASN A 177 -14.34 23.46 8.32
N PHE A 178 -13.59 24.53 8.03
CA PHE A 178 -12.41 24.47 7.16
C PHE A 178 -11.31 23.59 7.75
N ILE A 179 -11.00 23.77 9.05
CA ILE A 179 -10.03 22.91 9.75
C ILE A 179 -10.51 21.46 9.80
N SER A 180 -11.80 21.23 10.04
CA SER A 180 -12.38 19.89 9.95
C SER A 180 -12.17 19.28 8.56
N LYS A 181 -12.38 20.03 7.47
CA LYS A 181 -12.12 19.58 6.10
C LYS A 181 -10.64 19.30 5.84
N MET A 182 -9.70 20.04 6.44
CA MET A 182 -8.27 19.75 6.35
C MET A 182 -7.97 18.37 6.97
N ASN A 183 -8.52 18.06 8.15
CA ASN A 183 -8.34 16.77 8.81
C ASN A 183 -9.05 15.64 8.06
N GLN A 184 -10.27 15.84 7.58
CA GLN A 184 -10.98 14.87 6.73
C GLN A 184 -10.21 14.58 5.42
N GLN A 185 -9.56 15.59 4.83
CA GLN A 185 -8.74 15.38 3.65
C GLN A 185 -7.46 14.60 4.00
N ALA A 186 -6.85 14.84 5.16
CA ALA A 186 -5.73 14.06 5.66
C ALA A 186 -6.13 12.58 5.86
N GLU A 187 -7.29 12.34 6.46
CA GLU A 187 -7.84 11.00 6.64
C GLU A 187 -8.08 10.30 5.29
N LYS A 188 -8.71 10.98 4.32
CA LYS A 188 -8.91 10.44 2.95
C LYS A 188 -7.61 10.08 2.25
N LEU A 189 -6.53 10.79 2.55
CA LEU A 189 -5.18 10.52 2.03
C LEU A 189 -4.41 9.52 2.90
N GLN A 190 -5.06 8.93 3.92
CA GLN A 190 -4.43 8.02 4.87
C GLN A 190 -3.17 8.61 5.54
N MET A 191 -3.22 9.91 5.84
CA MET A 191 -2.17 10.63 6.55
C MET A 191 -2.36 10.44 8.07
N THR A 192 -2.18 9.21 8.55
CA THR A 192 -2.50 8.79 9.93
C THR A 192 -1.65 9.46 11.01
N GLY A 193 -0.51 10.01 10.62
CA GLY A 193 0.37 10.78 11.50
C GLY A 193 0.06 12.27 11.52
N THR A 194 -0.99 12.74 10.81
CA THR A 194 -1.24 14.16 10.54
C THR A 194 -2.45 14.69 11.30
N SER A 195 -2.32 15.90 11.84
CA SER A 195 -3.43 16.67 12.43
C SER A 195 -3.25 18.15 12.18
N TYR A 196 -4.35 18.86 11.95
CA TYR A 196 -4.40 20.30 11.76
C TYR A 196 -5.29 20.94 12.83
N LYS A 197 -4.81 22.06 13.42
CA LYS A 197 -5.51 22.90 14.43
C LYS A 197 -5.71 24.33 13.96
N ASP A 198 -4.96 24.75 12.94
CA ASP A 198 -5.10 26.04 12.28
C ASP A 198 -4.73 25.91 10.78
N PRO A 199 -5.13 26.89 9.94
CA PRO A 199 -4.88 26.82 8.51
C PRO A 199 -3.48 27.26 8.09
N SER A 200 -2.71 27.92 8.99
CA SER A 200 -1.43 28.55 8.67
C SER A 200 -0.21 27.72 9.05
N GLY A 201 -0.35 26.85 10.06
CA GLY A 201 0.74 26.07 10.64
C GLY A 201 1.44 26.75 11.82
N LEU A 202 0.83 27.76 12.41
CA LEU A 202 1.36 28.42 13.62
C LEU A 202 1.16 27.56 14.86
N ALA A 203 0.06 26.82 14.95
CA ALA A 203 -0.20 25.97 16.10
C ALA A 203 0.82 24.82 16.18
N TYR A 204 1.43 24.64 17.33
CA TYR A 204 2.35 23.53 17.62
C TYR A 204 1.75 22.15 17.27
N HIS A 205 0.43 22.00 17.44
CA HIS A 205 -0.31 20.78 17.20
C HIS A 205 -0.67 20.55 15.72
N ASN A 206 -0.26 21.42 14.80
CA ASN A 206 -0.19 21.08 13.38
C ASN A 206 1.01 20.15 13.18
N GLN A 207 0.75 18.86 13.24
CA GLN A 207 1.78 17.83 13.19
C GLN A 207 1.58 16.92 12.01
N SER A 208 2.68 16.38 11.48
CA SER A 208 2.68 15.39 10.42
C SER A 208 3.97 14.56 10.46
N THR A 209 4.06 13.62 9.52
CA THR A 209 5.25 12.81 9.23
C THR A 209 5.76 13.14 7.84
N THR A 210 7.02 12.80 7.53
CA THR A 210 7.55 12.98 6.17
C THR A 210 6.86 12.05 5.17
N SER A 211 6.42 10.87 5.61
CA SER A 211 5.61 9.94 4.82
C SER A 211 4.25 10.57 4.44
N ASP A 212 3.53 11.16 5.39
CA ASP A 212 2.24 11.78 5.12
C ASP A 212 2.36 13.03 4.23
N MET A 213 3.42 13.84 4.44
CA MET A 213 3.69 15.00 3.58
C MET A 213 4.05 14.59 2.16
N PHE A 214 4.69 13.44 1.97
CA PHE A 214 4.94 12.86 0.66
C PHE A 214 3.63 12.43 -0.03
N LYS A 215 2.71 11.77 0.69
CA LYS A 215 1.36 11.44 0.16
C LYS A 215 0.61 12.69 -0.29
N LEU A 216 0.64 13.75 0.54
CA LEU A 216 0.02 15.02 0.21
C LEU A 216 0.62 15.63 -1.06
N ALA A 217 1.96 15.63 -1.18
CA ALA A 217 2.64 16.15 -2.37
C ALA A 217 2.28 15.35 -3.62
N GLY A 218 2.25 14.03 -3.55
CA GLY A 218 1.83 13.15 -4.64
C GLY A 218 0.40 13.43 -5.09
N TYR A 219 -0.52 13.54 -4.12
CA TYR A 219 -1.91 13.85 -4.41
C TYR A 219 -2.09 15.22 -5.09
N ILE A 220 -1.42 16.26 -4.57
CA ILE A 220 -1.46 17.60 -5.18
C ILE A 220 -0.91 17.56 -6.60
N MET A 221 0.23 16.87 -6.81
CA MET A 221 0.84 16.77 -8.15
C MET A 221 -0.07 16.08 -9.17
N GLN A 222 -0.84 15.08 -8.74
CA GLN A 222 -1.76 14.34 -9.62
C GLN A 222 -3.10 15.04 -9.83
N GLN A 223 -3.68 15.63 -8.78
CA GLN A 223 -5.06 16.12 -8.81
C GLN A 223 -5.20 17.63 -8.90
N GLN A 224 -4.18 18.39 -8.46
CA GLN A 224 -4.18 19.86 -8.41
C GLN A 224 -2.78 20.42 -8.72
N PRO A 225 -2.13 20.04 -9.86
CA PRO A 225 -0.74 20.40 -10.17
C PRO A 225 -0.51 21.91 -10.25
N ASP A 226 -1.56 22.68 -10.52
CA ASP A 226 -1.48 24.15 -10.60
C ASP A 226 -1.08 24.79 -9.27
N LEU A 227 -1.35 24.16 -8.14
CA LEU A 227 -0.89 24.63 -6.83
C LEU A 227 0.65 24.66 -6.77
N PHE A 228 1.33 23.65 -7.29
CA PHE A 228 2.80 23.66 -7.36
C PHE A 228 3.30 24.61 -8.46
N LYS A 229 2.60 24.74 -9.59
CA LYS A 229 2.95 25.73 -10.64
C LYS A 229 2.92 27.15 -10.10
N ILE A 230 1.99 27.48 -9.16
CA ILE A 230 2.02 28.78 -8.48
C ILE A 230 3.34 28.96 -7.75
N THR A 231 3.82 27.94 -7.02
CA THR A 231 5.05 28.04 -6.23
C THR A 231 6.35 28.11 -7.06
N THR A 232 6.27 27.97 -8.38
CA THR A 232 7.42 28.22 -9.30
C THR A 232 7.43 29.62 -9.90
N LYS A 233 6.34 30.39 -9.74
CA LYS A 233 6.30 31.78 -10.21
C LYS A 233 7.21 32.67 -9.38
N ARG A 234 7.89 33.64 -9.99
CA ARG A 234 8.68 34.65 -9.28
C ARG A 234 7.81 35.58 -8.45
N SER A 235 6.67 35.97 -9.04
CA SER A 235 5.69 36.85 -8.42
C SER A 235 4.31 36.68 -9.08
N TYR A 236 3.31 37.22 -8.43
CA TYR A 236 1.97 37.40 -9.00
C TYR A 236 1.47 38.76 -8.60
N SER A 237 0.85 39.50 -9.54
CA SER A 237 0.26 40.81 -9.28
C SER A 237 -1.17 40.86 -9.79
N ASN A 238 -2.04 41.52 -9.02
CA ASN A 238 -3.35 41.93 -9.45
C ASN A 238 -3.45 43.47 -9.40
N LYS A 239 -4.64 44.05 -9.55
CA LYS A 239 -4.83 45.53 -9.55
C LYS A 239 -4.40 46.21 -8.24
N LYS A 240 -4.33 45.50 -7.12
CA LYS A 240 -4.11 46.06 -5.77
C LYS A 240 -2.87 45.54 -5.05
N HIS A 241 -2.38 44.38 -5.42
CA HIS A 241 -1.33 43.67 -4.72
C HIS A 241 -0.28 43.10 -5.68
N SER A 242 0.94 42.94 -5.18
CA SER A 242 2.02 42.24 -5.84
C SER A 242 2.73 41.38 -4.81
N TRP A 243 2.67 40.06 -4.98
CA TRP A 243 3.29 39.08 -4.08
C TRP A 243 4.49 38.42 -4.69
N SER A 244 5.59 38.34 -3.96
CA SER A 244 6.84 37.78 -4.42
C SER A 244 7.10 36.42 -3.80
N ASN A 245 7.75 35.53 -4.55
CA ASN A 245 8.06 34.19 -4.07
C ASN A 245 9.30 34.19 -3.18
N ILE A 246 9.14 33.71 -1.95
CA ILE A 246 10.22 33.63 -0.94
C ILE A 246 10.96 32.28 -0.95
N SER A 247 10.67 31.39 -1.91
CA SER A 247 11.31 30.09 -1.99
C SER A 247 12.81 30.19 -2.28
N GLN A 248 13.64 29.59 -1.44
CA GLN A 248 15.10 29.51 -1.62
C GLN A 248 15.51 28.62 -2.81
N PHE A 249 14.55 27.83 -3.36
CA PHE A 249 14.78 26.88 -4.43
C PHE A 249 14.34 27.41 -5.79
N LEU A 250 13.76 28.60 -5.83
CA LEU A 250 13.29 29.22 -7.06
C LEU A 250 14.46 29.43 -8.04
N GLY A 251 14.30 28.92 -9.26
CA GLY A 251 15.33 28.97 -10.30
C GLY A 251 16.40 27.88 -10.20
N LYS A 252 16.36 26.98 -9.20
CA LYS A 252 17.20 25.78 -9.23
C LYS A 252 16.76 24.84 -10.35
N ASP A 253 17.74 24.21 -10.97
CA ASP A 253 17.54 23.27 -12.06
C ASP A 253 16.60 22.13 -11.65
N GLY A 254 15.58 21.89 -12.48
CA GLY A 254 14.55 20.87 -12.24
C GLY A 254 13.53 21.19 -11.15
N TYR A 255 13.54 22.36 -10.52
CA TYR A 255 12.59 22.71 -9.48
C TYR A 255 11.13 22.76 -9.99
N LEU A 256 10.27 21.92 -9.45
CA LEU A 256 8.85 21.80 -9.80
C LEU A 256 7.90 22.49 -8.80
N GLY A 257 8.44 23.09 -7.76
CA GLY A 257 7.65 23.77 -6.75
C GLY A 257 7.83 23.19 -5.34
N GLY A 258 7.12 23.78 -4.39
CA GLY A 258 7.16 23.31 -3.01
C GLY A 258 6.71 24.36 -1.99
N LYS A 259 6.79 24.00 -0.71
CA LYS A 259 6.46 24.89 0.40
C LYS A 259 7.42 24.68 1.55
N SER A 260 7.96 25.77 2.08
CA SER A 260 8.79 25.79 3.28
C SER A 260 8.02 26.32 4.47
N GLY A 261 8.47 25.97 5.69
CA GLY A 261 7.94 26.47 6.93
C GLY A 261 9.04 26.66 7.99
N TYR A 262 8.75 27.50 8.98
CA TYR A 262 9.56 27.68 10.17
C TYR A 262 8.69 28.12 11.33
N THR A 263 8.86 27.50 12.45
CA THR A 263 8.53 27.96 13.80
C THR A 263 9.58 27.42 14.75
N ASP A 264 9.75 28.03 15.93
CA ASP A 264 10.74 27.50 16.88
C ASP A 264 10.55 26.03 17.23
N PRO A 265 9.33 25.51 17.46
CA PRO A 265 9.12 24.09 17.71
C PRO A 265 9.33 23.19 16.48
N ALA A 266 8.99 23.66 15.27
CA ALA A 266 9.12 22.89 14.03
C ALA A 266 10.53 22.94 13.46
N LYS A 267 11.34 23.93 13.85
CA LYS A 267 12.56 24.30 13.14
C LYS A 267 12.26 24.52 11.66
N GLN A 268 13.21 24.29 10.78
CA GLN A 268 12.98 24.41 9.35
C GLN A 268 12.30 23.15 8.80
N THR A 269 11.23 23.33 8.06
CA THR A 269 10.48 22.28 7.37
C THR A 269 10.39 22.60 5.88
N VAL A 270 10.29 21.59 5.03
CA VAL A 270 10.11 21.79 3.59
C VAL A 270 9.50 20.56 2.92
N VAL A 271 8.66 20.81 1.93
CA VAL A 271 8.28 19.89 0.86
C VAL A 271 8.74 20.55 -0.44
N SER A 272 9.66 19.94 -1.16
CA SER A 272 10.21 20.45 -2.42
C SER A 272 10.22 19.37 -3.47
N LEU A 273 9.81 19.73 -4.69
CA LEU A 273 9.70 18.83 -5.83
C LEU A 273 10.74 19.19 -6.87
N PHE A 274 11.38 18.18 -7.42
CA PHE A 274 12.41 18.34 -8.48
C PHE A 274 12.23 17.30 -9.58
N ASN A 275 12.41 17.71 -10.82
CA ASN A 275 12.49 16.81 -11.96
C ASN A 275 13.97 16.48 -12.21
N LEU A 276 14.39 15.26 -11.88
CA LEU A 276 15.82 14.88 -11.88
C LEU A 276 16.14 13.84 -12.95
N PRO A 277 17.27 13.95 -13.65
CA PRO A 277 17.73 12.95 -14.60
C PRO A 277 18.39 11.78 -13.85
N LEU A 278 17.61 10.84 -13.35
CA LEU A 278 18.09 9.73 -12.51
C LEU A 278 18.21 8.40 -13.29
N GLY A 279 18.58 8.41 -14.56
CA GLY A 279 18.84 7.18 -15.30
C GLY A 279 18.49 7.22 -16.78
N GLN A 280 18.39 6.05 -17.42
CA GLN A 280 18.17 5.93 -18.87
C GLN A 280 16.77 6.37 -19.33
N THR A 281 15.79 6.35 -18.45
CA THR A 281 14.38 6.62 -18.79
C THR A 281 13.99 8.09 -18.70
N GLY A 282 14.98 9.00 -18.66
CA GLY A 282 14.75 10.45 -18.64
C GLY A 282 14.58 11.03 -17.23
N PHE A 283 13.75 12.07 -17.13
CA PHE A 283 13.55 12.81 -15.89
C PHE A 283 12.51 12.16 -14.99
N ARG A 284 12.75 12.19 -13.67
CA ARG A 284 11.86 11.65 -12.64
C ARG A 284 11.42 12.77 -11.69
N PRO A 285 10.10 12.92 -11.45
CA PRO A 285 9.58 13.88 -10.49
C PRO A 285 9.77 13.35 -9.06
N ILE A 286 10.73 13.92 -8.36
CA ILE A 286 11.14 13.52 -7.00
C ILE A 286 10.60 14.53 -6.00
N ALA A 287 9.93 14.07 -4.96
CA ALA A 287 9.62 14.88 -3.79
C ALA A 287 10.63 14.64 -2.66
N ILE A 288 11.08 15.73 -2.07
CA ILE A 288 11.95 15.75 -0.89
C ILE A 288 11.20 16.43 0.24
N THR A 289 10.94 15.69 1.31
CA THR A 289 10.27 16.18 2.52
C THR A 289 11.24 16.17 3.69
N LEU A 290 11.40 17.31 4.38
CA LEU A 290 12.27 17.46 5.55
C LEU A 290 11.49 18.02 6.73
N LEU A 291 11.68 17.44 7.93
CA LEU A 291 11.15 17.95 9.18
C LEU A 291 12.27 18.11 10.21
N GLN A 292 12.20 19.17 11.03
CA GLN A 292 13.20 19.46 12.06
C GLN A 292 14.64 19.63 11.49
N SER A 293 14.78 20.31 10.35
CA SER A 293 16.08 20.68 9.80
C SER A 293 16.63 21.95 10.48
N SER A 294 17.91 22.02 10.69
CA SER A 294 18.59 23.25 11.10
C SER A 294 18.95 24.14 9.91
N ASP A 295 19.13 23.55 8.73
CA ASP A 295 19.43 24.24 7.48
C ASP A 295 18.85 23.44 6.29
N ARG A 296 17.57 23.69 5.97
CA ARG A 296 16.86 22.98 4.89
C ARG A 296 17.48 23.19 3.51
N GLN A 297 18.13 24.36 3.28
CA GLN A 297 18.75 24.62 2.00
C GLN A 297 19.95 23.70 1.79
N LYS A 298 20.84 23.65 2.78
CA LYS A 298 22.01 22.76 2.75
C LYS A 298 21.62 21.29 2.72
N ASP A 299 20.57 20.92 3.46
CA ASP A 299 20.06 19.54 3.48
C ASP A 299 19.53 19.14 2.11
N ILE A 300 18.69 19.96 1.46
CA ILE A 300 18.19 19.71 0.09
C ILE A 300 19.34 19.62 -0.91
N GLU A 301 20.32 20.53 -0.86
CA GLU A 301 21.48 20.51 -1.74
C GLU A 301 22.31 19.23 -1.56
N SER A 302 22.49 18.78 -0.32
CA SER A 302 23.19 17.53 -0.01
C SER A 302 22.43 16.31 -0.55
N ILE A 303 21.10 16.28 -0.42
CA ILE A 303 20.26 15.23 -0.98
C ILE A 303 20.34 15.23 -2.51
N LEU A 304 20.15 16.39 -3.17
CA LEU A 304 20.23 16.49 -4.63
C LEU A 304 21.59 16.04 -5.18
N LYS A 305 22.68 16.41 -4.50
CA LYS A 305 24.03 15.96 -4.85
C LYS A 305 24.17 14.45 -4.70
N TYR A 306 23.61 13.88 -3.62
CA TYR A 306 23.63 12.44 -3.36
C TYR A 306 22.84 11.69 -4.43
N LEU A 307 21.61 12.14 -4.74
CA LEU A 307 20.76 11.52 -5.75
C LEU A 307 21.45 11.49 -7.12
N LYS A 308 21.97 12.63 -7.58
CA LYS A 308 22.67 12.74 -8.88
C LYS A 308 23.92 11.85 -8.95
N LYS A 309 24.59 11.59 -7.81
CA LYS A 309 25.85 10.82 -7.77
C LYS A 309 25.63 9.32 -7.63
N TYR A 310 24.68 8.91 -6.80
CA TYR A 310 24.58 7.53 -6.35
C TYR A 310 23.27 6.83 -6.74
N ILE A 311 22.21 7.57 -7.06
CA ILE A 311 20.91 6.99 -7.37
C ILE A 311 20.72 6.90 -8.87
N TYR A 312 20.27 5.73 -9.32
CA TYR A 312 20.03 5.44 -10.72
C TYR A 312 18.69 4.73 -10.87
N TYR A 313 17.83 5.22 -11.76
CA TYR A 313 16.56 4.59 -12.14
C TYR A 313 16.70 3.91 -13.50
N GLY A 314 16.38 2.65 -13.61
CA GLY A 314 16.53 1.89 -14.85
C GLY A 314 17.20 0.52 -14.65
N GLY A 315 17.37 0.09 -13.39
CA GLY A 315 17.74 -1.29 -13.09
C GLY A 315 16.68 -2.22 -13.64
N VAL A 316 17.09 -3.19 -14.47
CA VAL A 316 16.22 -4.22 -15.04
C VAL A 316 16.53 -5.50 -14.30
N ALA A 317 15.48 -6.16 -13.78
CA ALA A 317 15.63 -7.52 -13.26
C ALA A 317 15.89 -8.44 -14.45
N ASP A 318 17.14 -8.80 -14.69
CA ASP A 318 17.52 -9.84 -15.62
C ASP A 318 17.54 -11.19 -14.88
N ALA A 319 16.71 -12.12 -15.33
CA ALA A 319 16.63 -13.46 -14.76
C ALA A 319 17.96 -14.26 -14.84
N ASN A 320 18.94 -13.76 -15.60
CA ASN A 320 20.21 -14.43 -15.87
C ASN A 320 21.43 -13.78 -15.20
N THR A 321 21.27 -12.65 -14.53
CA THR A 321 22.38 -12.00 -13.83
C THR A 321 22.26 -12.18 -12.33
N ASN A 322 23.30 -12.76 -11.71
CA ASN A 322 23.48 -12.86 -10.25
C ASN A 322 23.76 -11.49 -9.57
N TRP A 323 23.24 -10.42 -10.12
CA TRP A 323 23.36 -9.08 -9.54
C TRP A 323 22.17 -8.82 -8.63
N VAL A 324 22.30 -9.22 -7.38
CA VAL A 324 21.48 -8.65 -6.30
C VAL A 324 22.07 -7.28 -5.97
N GLU A 325 21.89 -6.30 -6.85
CA GLU A 325 22.08 -4.91 -6.48
C GLU A 325 20.94 -4.55 -5.51
N GLU A 326 21.30 -4.09 -4.35
CA GLU A 326 20.41 -3.80 -3.24
C GLU A 326 19.29 -2.83 -3.70
N ARG A 327 18.07 -3.31 -3.68
CA ARG A 327 16.89 -2.52 -4.06
C ARG A 327 16.75 -1.34 -3.11
N VAL A 328 16.89 -0.13 -3.62
CA VAL A 328 16.63 1.09 -2.85
C VAL A 328 15.12 1.34 -2.84
N GLY A 329 14.55 1.17 -1.67
CA GLY A 329 13.18 1.61 -1.38
C GLY A 329 12.10 0.87 -2.16
N MET A 330 11.54 -0.17 -1.57
CA MET A 330 10.15 -0.48 -1.87
C MET A 330 9.27 0.44 -1.02
N PRO A 331 8.13 0.92 -1.57
CA PRO A 331 7.26 1.76 -0.78
C PRO A 331 6.80 1.02 0.48
N ASP A 332 7.10 1.57 1.66
CA ASP A 332 6.37 1.26 2.90
C ASP A 332 4.91 1.76 2.81
N ILE A 333 4.60 2.47 1.73
CA ILE A 333 3.26 2.98 1.46
C ILE A 333 2.58 1.95 0.56
N LYS A 334 1.72 1.15 1.16
CA LYS A 334 0.76 0.35 0.40
C LYS A 334 -0.09 1.32 -0.41
N ASP A 335 -0.02 1.21 -1.73
CA ASP A 335 -0.78 2.09 -2.62
C ASP A 335 -2.28 1.81 -2.41
N PRO A 336 -3.08 2.80 -1.94
CA PRO A 336 -4.50 2.57 -1.66
C PRO A 336 -5.32 2.27 -2.92
N ASN A 337 -4.73 2.39 -4.10
CA ASN A 337 -5.37 2.02 -5.38
C ASN A 337 -5.15 0.55 -5.75
N PHE A 338 -4.27 -0.16 -5.04
CA PHE A 338 -3.97 -1.56 -5.33
C PHE A 338 -4.07 -2.41 -4.07
N VAL A 339 -4.55 -3.63 -4.24
CA VAL A 339 -4.41 -4.70 -3.25
C VAL A 339 -3.44 -5.71 -3.80
N THR A 340 -2.36 -5.97 -3.07
CA THR A 340 -1.34 -6.94 -3.46
C THR A 340 -1.64 -8.28 -2.82
N LEU A 341 -1.86 -9.31 -3.65
CA LEU A 341 -2.08 -10.68 -3.23
C LEU A 341 -0.83 -11.50 -3.51
N PHE A 342 -0.35 -12.23 -2.51
CA PHE A 342 0.73 -13.19 -2.63
C PHE A 342 0.15 -14.60 -2.54
N PHE A 343 0.43 -15.44 -3.53
CA PHE A 343 0.00 -16.83 -3.54
C PHE A 343 1.22 -17.74 -3.43
N ALA A 344 1.22 -18.59 -2.41
CA ALA A 344 2.13 -19.71 -2.30
C ALA A 344 1.37 -21.01 -2.62
N GLY A 345 2.11 -22.05 -2.95
CA GLY A 345 1.57 -23.38 -3.18
C GLY A 345 1.33 -24.14 -1.87
N ASP A 346 1.62 -25.45 -1.89
CA ASP A 346 1.38 -26.35 -0.79
C ASP A 346 2.40 -26.17 0.34
N ILE A 347 1.90 -25.99 1.54
CA ILE A 347 2.67 -25.97 2.76
C ILE A 347 2.54 -27.34 3.44
N MET A 348 3.59 -28.17 3.31
CA MET A 348 3.69 -29.47 3.95
C MET A 348 4.96 -29.52 4.81
N LEU A 349 4.85 -29.24 6.11
CA LEU A 349 5.95 -29.16 7.05
C LEU A 349 6.05 -30.42 7.94
N ASP A 350 5.83 -31.59 7.30
CA ASP A 350 5.98 -32.90 7.93
C ASP A 350 7.18 -33.68 7.35
N ARG A 351 7.34 -34.92 7.67
CA ARG A 351 8.36 -35.88 7.15
C ARG A 351 9.78 -35.32 7.18
N GLY A 352 10.42 -35.21 6.03
CA GLY A 352 11.80 -34.71 5.90
C GLY A 352 11.98 -33.29 6.41
N VAL A 353 10.99 -32.42 6.21
CA VAL A 353 11.00 -31.05 6.75
C VAL A 353 10.96 -31.07 8.27
N ARG A 354 10.03 -31.83 8.88
CA ARG A 354 9.95 -32.01 10.33
C ARG A 354 11.29 -32.51 10.88
N ASN A 355 11.87 -33.56 10.27
CA ASN A 355 13.14 -34.12 10.71
C ASN A 355 14.27 -33.09 10.65
N SER A 356 14.27 -32.26 9.62
CA SER A 356 15.22 -31.15 9.50
C SER A 356 15.02 -30.09 10.58
N VAL A 357 13.78 -29.74 10.87
CA VAL A 357 13.46 -28.73 11.92
C VAL A 357 13.87 -29.23 13.29
N VAL A 358 13.54 -30.47 13.62
CA VAL A 358 13.96 -31.10 14.89
C VAL A 358 15.47 -31.11 15.01
N LYS A 359 16.19 -31.55 13.96
CA LYS A 359 17.64 -31.72 13.97
C LYS A 359 18.43 -30.42 13.97
N ASN A 360 17.99 -29.44 13.14
CA ASN A 360 18.79 -28.27 12.80
C ASN A 360 18.29 -26.98 13.45
N PHE A 361 17.04 -26.95 13.95
CA PHE A 361 16.39 -25.76 14.48
C PHE A 361 15.73 -25.98 15.84
N ASN A 362 16.14 -27.02 16.58
CA ASN A 362 15.61 -27.32 17.91
C ASN A 362 14.06 -27.31 17.98
N ASN A 363 13.42 -27.88 16.97
CA ASN A 363 11.97 -27.94 16.81
C ASN A 363 11.28 -26.55 16.64
N ASP A 364 12.02 -25.52 16.28
CA ASP A 364 11.49 -24.17 16.00
C ASP A 364 11.19 -24.01 14.50
N TYR A 365 9.91 -24.06 14.14
CA TYR A 365 9.45 -23.87 12.76
C TYR A 365 9.59 -22.42 12.29
N SER A 366 9.63 -21.43 13.20
CA SER A 366 9.83 -20.02 12.82
C SER A 366 11.19 -19.80 12.18
N ALA A 367 12.19 -20.54 12.60
CA ALA A 367 13.55 -20.46 12.06
C ALA A 367 13.64 -20.86 10.56
N LEU A 368 12.68 -21.62 10.03
CA LEU A 368 12.61 -21.89 8.58
C LEU A 368 12.37 -20.62 7.78
N PHE A 369 11.46 -19.76 8.27
CA PHE A 369 11.05 -18.53 7.59
C PHE A 369 12.11 -17.44 7.74
N GLU A 370 12.89 -17.44 8.82
CA GLU A 370 14.04 -16.54 9.00
C GLU A 370 15.15 -16.79 7.98
N LYS A 371 15.36 -18.05 7.59
CA LYS A 371 16.35 -18.41 6.57
C LYS A 371 15.96 -18.02 5.15
N THR A 372 14.68 -17.79 4.92
CA THR A 372 14.15 -17.31 3.63
C THR A 372 13.88 -15.81 3.66
N LYS A 373 14.85 -15.02 4.11
CA LYS A 373 14.71 -13.59 4.35
C LYS A 373 14.11 -12.82 3.16
N GLU A 374 14.58 -13.11 1.95
CA GLU A 374 14.09 -12.47 0.72
C GLU A 374 12.61 -12.77 0.48
N LEU A 375 12.20 -14.03 0.66
CA LEU A 375 10.80 -14.43 0.55
C LEU A 375 9.95 -13.77 1.65
N SER A 376 10.42 -13.75 2.89
CA SER A 376 9.75 -13.13 4.03
C SER A 376 9.55 -11.62 3.80
N GLU A 377 10.55 -10.93 3.24
CA GLU A 377 10.44 -9.51 2.90
C GLU A 377 9.42 -9.26 1.76
N LEU A 378 9.35 -10.16 0.80
CA LEU A 378 8.34 -10.07 -0.28
C LEU A 378 6.93 -10.33 0.27
N MET A 379 6.77 -11.33 1.12
CA MET A 379 5.50 -11.63 1.80
C MET A 379 5.01 -10.46 2.64
N LYS A 380 5.88 -9.85 3.46
CA LYS A 380 5.54 -8.67 4.30
C LYS A 380 5.03 -7.47 3.50
N LYS A 381 5.36 -7.38 2.22
CA LYS A 381 4.92 -6.29 1.33
C LYS A 381 3.54 -6.53 0.73
N SER A 382 3.00 -7.74 0.84
CA SER A 382 1.69 -8.10 0.33
C SER A 382 0.60 -7.78 1.34
N ASP A 383 -0.59 -7.42 0.84
CA ASP A 383 -1.75 -7.12 1.68
C ASP A 383 -2.41 -8.38 2.20
N VAL A 384 -2.38 -9.44 1.39
CA VAL A 384 -2.94 -10.75 1.69
C VAL A 384 -1.98 -11.83 1.20
N ILE A 385 -1.67 -12.78 2.07
CA ILE A 385 -0.84 -13.92 1.76
C ILE A 385 -1.67 -15.17 1.87
N PHE A 386 -1.82 -15.87 0.75
CA PHE A 386 -2.61 -17.09 0.59
C PHE A 386 -1.70 -18.29 0.30
N ALA A 387 -2.01 -19.46 0.91
CA ALA A 387 -1.36 -20.74 0.60
C ALA A 387 -2.34 -21.90 0.81
N ASN A 388 -1.94 -23.11 0.43
CA ASN A 388 -2.64 -24.35 0.77
C ASN A 388 -1.94 -25.04 1.95
N LEU A 389 -2.68 -25.42 2.99
CA LEU A 389 -2.17 -26.22 4.11
C LEU A 389 -2.36 -27.69 3.78
N GLU A 390 -1.31 -28.33 3.28
CA GLU A 390 -1.33 -29.71 2.79
C GLU A 390 -1.33 -30.71 3.94
N GLY A 391 -2.54 -31.06 4.39
CA GLY A 391 -2.77 -31.94 5.55
C GLY A 391 -3.09 -31.18 6.83
N VAL A 392 -3.19 -31.92 7.94
CA VAL A 392 -3.57 -31.38 9.25
C VAL A 392 -2.37 -30.93 10.08
N ALA A 393 -2.55 -29.88 10.88
CA ALA A 393 -1.59 -29.44 11.91
C ALA A 393 -2.20 -29.70 13.29
N SER A 394 -2.11 -30.95 13.76
CA SER A 394 -2.81 -31.42 14.95
C SER A 394 -2.04 -32.53 15.65
N ASP A 395 -2.19 -32.65 16.96
CA ASP A 395 -1.76 -33.80 17.77
C ASP A 395 -2.89 -34.78 18.07
N GLN A 396 -4.10 -34.48 17.57
CA GLN A 396 -5.32 -35.28 17.71
C GLN A 396 -5.53 -36.22 16.50
N GLY A 397 -6.53 -37.11 16.61
CA GLY A 397 -6.94 -37.98 15.52
C GLY A 397 -6.18 -39.30 15.43
N ILE A 398 -6.57 -40.11 14.45
CA ILE A 398 -6.01 -41.44 14.20
C ILE A 398 -5.64 -41.53 12.71
N ASP A 399 -4.45 -42.03 12.44
CA ASP A 399 -3.96 -42.24 11.07
C ASP A 399 -4.91 -43.16 10.29
N GLN A 400 -5.45 -42.65 9.18
CA GLN A 400 -6.35 -43.38 8.29
C GLN A 400 -5.59 -44.39 7.39
N LYS A 401 -4.26 -44.45 7.54
CA LYS A 401 -3.38 -45.38 6.85
C LYS A 401 -3.41 -45.22 5.32
N ASN A 402 -3.56 -43.98 4.86
CA ASN A 402 -3.40 -43.67 3.46
C ASN A 402 -1.97 -43.98 3.01
N LEU A 403 -1.75 -44.18 1.71
CA LEU A 403 -0.40 -44.46 1.15
C LEU A 403 0.60 -43.38 1.56
N TYR A 404 0.15 -42.13 1.61
CA TYR A 404 0.87 -40.98 2.13
C TYR A 404 -0.02 -40.30 3.19
N SER A 405 0.39 -40.30 4.44
CA SER A 405 -0.29 -39.61 5.54
C SER A 405 0.56 -38.46 6.03
N PHE A 406 -0.01 -37.25 6.07
CA PHE A 406 0.66 -36.04 6.54
C PHE A 406 0.04 -35.55 7.84
N ARG A 407 0.91 -35.25 8.83
CA ARG A 407 0.52 -34.63 10.10
C ARG A 407 1.59 -33.68 10.56
N MET A 408 1.37 -32.40 10.35
CA MET A 408 2.28 -31.36 10.84
C MET A 408 2.19 -31.19 12.36
N ASN A 409 3.29 -30.78 12.97
CA ASN A 409 3.29 -30.39 14.37
C ASN A 409 2.40 -29.13 14.57
N PRO A 410 1.56 -29.08 15.63
CA PRO A 410 0.74 -27.88 15.90
C PRO A 410 1.50 -26.56 15.96
N SER A 411 2.78 -26.56 16.37
CA SER A 411 3.64 -25.36 16.39
C SER A 411 3.93 -24.75 15.00
N VAL A 412 3.56 -25.45 13.93
CA VAL A 412 3.56 -24.91 12.56
C VAL A 412 2.62 -23.70 12.43
N ILE A 413 1.44 -23.73 13.07
CA ILE A 413 0.43 -22.68 12.92
C ILE A 413 0.93 -21.31 13.40
N PRO A 414 1.44 -21.14 14.64
CA PRO A 414 1.99 -19.85 15.05
C PRO A 414 3.22 -19.43 14.20
N ALA A 415 4.01 -20.37 13.70
CA ALA A 415 5.14 -20.05 12.80
C ALA A 415 4.64 -19.49 11.45
N LEU A 416 3.58 -20.06 10.87
CA LEU A 416 2.93 -19.54 9.66
C LEU A 416 2.35 -18.14 9.89
N ARG A 417 1.71 -17.91 11.05
CA ARG A 417 1.22 -16.57 11.43
C ARG A 417 2.36 -15.57 11.51
N GLY A 418 3.46 -15.94 12.16
CA GLY A 418 4.67 -15.14 12.27
C GLY A 418 5.31 -14.82 10.91
N ALA A 419 5.22 -15.73 9.96
CA ALA A 419 5.65 -15.52 8.57
C ALA A 419 4.72 -14.61 7.76
N GLY A 420 3.53 -14.26 8.31
CA GLY A 420 2.59 -13.34 7.69
C GLY A 420 1.48 -14.00 6.87
N ILE A 421 1.34 -15.34 6.91
CA ILE A 421 0.24 -16.04 6.24
C ILE A 421 -1.10 -15.50 6.75
N SER A 422 -1.95 -15.05 5.83
CA SER A 422 -3.24 -14.44 6.13
C SER A 422 -4.40 -15.42 6.00
N ILE A 423 -4.35 -16.25 4.94
CA ILE A 423 -5.40 -17.20 4.60
C ILE A 423 -4.76 -18.52 4.18
N LEU A 424 -5.38 -19.62 4.58
CA LEU A 424 -5.03 -20.97 4.12
C LEU A 424 -6.24 -21.65 3.46
N SER A 425 -6.03 -22.26 2.30
CA SER A 425 -6.93 -23.31 1.82
C SER A 425 -6.71 -24.54 2.67
N VAL A 426 -7.81 -25.16 3.11
CA VAL A 426 -7.81 -26.48 3.78
C VAL A 426 -8.49 -27.55 2.93
N ALA A 427 -8.91 -27.17 1.72
CA ALA A 427 -9.52 -28.11 0.78
C ALA A 427 -8.43 -28.82 -0.04
N ASN A 428 -7.95 -29.97 0.43
CA ASN A 428 -6.97 -30.81 -0.23
C ASN A 428 -7.15 -32.30 0.10
N ASN A 429 -6.46 -33.15 -0.63
CA ASN A 429 -6.57 -34.61 -0.50
C ASN A 429 -5.96 -35.17 0.79
N HIS A 430 -5.10 -34.44 1.48
CA HIS A 430 -4.42 -34.87 2.70
C HIS A 430 -5.06 -34.36 3.99
N ILE A 431 -6.07 -33.51 3.90
CA ILE A 431 -6.72 -32.93 5.09
C ILE A 431 -7.44 -33.98 5.96
N GLY A 432 -7.76 -35.13 5.39
CA GLY A 432 -8.41 -36.25 6.05
C GLY A 432 -7.50 -37.32 6.59
N ASP A 433 -6.19 -37.26 6.39
CA ASP A 433 -5.24 -38.34 6.70
C ASP A 433 -5.25 -38.81 8.16
N TRP A 434 -5.62 -37.92 9.08
CA TRP A 434 -5.74 -38.20 10.53
C TRP A 434 -7.20 -38.10 11.03
N GLY A 435 -8.14 -38.09 10.10
CA GLY A 435 -9.58 -38.08 10.37
C GLY A 435 -10.13 -36.73 10.80
N ARG A 436 -11.46 -36.67 10.95
CA ARG A 436 -12.22 -35.43 11.22
C ARG A 436 -11.82 -34.72 12.51
N ILE A 437 -11.43 -35.46 13.53
CA ILE A 437 -11.04 -34.88 14.83
C ILE A 437 -9.78 -34.02 14.64
N ALA A 438 -8.79 -34.53 13.92
CA ALA A 438 -7.57 -33.76 13.61
C ALA A 438 -7.86 -32.56 12.72
N PHE A 439 -8.80 -32.68 11.80
CA PHE A 439 -9.25 -31.57 10.95
C PHE A 439 -9.89 -30.46 11.78
N ILE A 440 -10.86 -30.79 12.66
CA ILE A 440 -11.53 -29.82 13.53
C ILE A 440 -10.53 -29.12 14.46
N ASP A 441 -9.60 -29.86 15.04
CA ASP A 441 -8.54 -29.31 15.88
C ASP A 441 -7.65 -28.34 15.07
N THR A 442 -7.33 -28.68 13.81
CA THR A 442 -6.58 -27.79 12.92
C THR A 442 -7.34 -26.49 12.67
N LEU A 443 -8.65 -26.54 12.37
CA LEU A 443 -9.46 -25.33 12.18
C LEU A 443 -9.50 -24.45 13.45
N SER A 444 -9.62 -25.06 14.63
CA SER A 444 -9.58 -24.35 15.92
C SER A 444 -8.26 -23.63 16.12
N ARG A 445 -7.15 -24.30 15.85
CA ARG A 445 -5.79 -23.72 15.97
C ARG A 445 -5.54 -22.59 14.97
N LEU A 446 -6.05 -22.71 13.73
CA LEU A 446 -5.99 -21.63 12.76
C LEU A 446 -6.74 -20.40 13.27
N LYS A 447 -7.94 -20.57 13.79
CA LYS A 447 -8.78 -19.52 14.37
C LYS A 447 -8.13 -18.86 15.59
N GLU A 448 -7.57 -19.65 16.52
CA GLU A 448 -6.85 -19.16 17.70
C GLU A 448 -5.62 -18.32 17.34
N ASN A 449 -4.98 -18.61 16.21
CA ASN A 449 -3.82 -17.88 15.71
C ASN A 449 -4.19 -16.80 14.67
N GLU A 450 -5.46 -16.44 14.53
CA GLU A 450 -5.96 -15.42 13.60
C GLU A 450 -5.55 -15.67 12.13
N ILE A 451 -5.43 -16.92 11.73
CA ILE A 451 -5.28 -17.31 10.33
C ILE A 451 -6.63 -17.70 9.79
N LEU A 452 -7.08 -17.01 8.76
CA LEU A 452 -8.33 -17.33 8.07
C LEU A 452 -8.16 -18.61 7.25
N TYR A 453 -9.25 -19.35 7.05
CA TYR A 453 -9.22 -20.56 6.22
C TYR A 453 -10.43 -20.63 5.31
N THR A 454 -10.28 -21.28 4.19
CA THR A 454 -11.33 -21.44 3.17
C THR A 454 -11.38 -22.87 2.63
N GLY A 455 -12.52 -23.25 2.08
CA GLY A 455 -12.73 -24.56 1.46
C GLY A 455 -13.01 -25.68 2.46
N GLY A 456 -13.15 -25.35 3.75
CA GLY A 456 -13.53 -26.29 4.81
C GLY A 456 -14.20 -25.58 5.95
N GLY A 457 -14.86 -26.35 6.83
CA GLY A 457 -15.60 -25.80 7.96
C GLY A 457 -16.13 -26.88 8.90
N ASN A 458 -16.75 -26.45 9.99
CA ASN A 458 -17.40 -27.34 10.96
C ASN A 458 -18.71 -27.95 10.43
N ASP A 459 -19.24 -27.35 9.37
CA ASP A 459 -20.40 -27.85 8.62
C ASP A 459 -20.29 -27.38 7.14
N LYS A 460 -21.25 -27.78 6.31
CA LYS A 460 -21.29 -27.40 4.89
C LYS A 460 -21.49 -25.90 4.72
N THR A 461 -22.24 -25.25 5.60
CA THR A 461 -22.51 -23.81 5.51
C THR A 461 -21.22 -23.00 5.68
N GLU A 462 -20.43 -23.32 6.72
CA GLU A 462 -19.13 -22.69 6.94
C GLU A 462 -18.18 -23.01 5.78
N ALA A 463 -18.08 -24.27 5.36
CA ALA A 463 -17.16 -24.71 4.32
C ALA A 463 -17.40 -24.00 2.96
N GLN A 464 -18.67 -23.74 2.59
CA GLN A 464 -19.04 -23.08 1.32
C GLN A 464 -19.08 -21.55 1.40
N THR A 465 -18.89 -20.97 2.59
CA THR A 465 -18.90 -19.52 2.78
C THR A 465 -17.53 -18.95 2.40
N PRO A 466 -17.46 -17.95 1.50
CA PRO A 466 -16.19 -17.34 1.16
C PRO A 466 -15.60 -16.59 2.34
N VAL A 467 -14.30 -16.70 2.55
CA VAL A 467 -13.56 -15.79 3.42
C VAL A 467 -13.42 -14.45 2.73
N ILE A 468 -13.91 -13.39 3.37
CA ILE A 468 -13.90 -12.04 2.78
C ILE A 468 -12.89 -11.17 3.52
N ILE A 469 -11.95 -10.61 2.78
CA ILE A 469 -11.03 -9.58 3.25
C ILE A 469 -11.39 -8.26 2.57
N GLU A 470 -11.55 -7.22 3.37
CA GLU A 470 -11.73 -5.86 2.87
C GLU A 470 -10.42 -5.08 3.05
N LYS A 471 -9.87 -4.59 1.94
CA LYS A 471 -8.68 -3.74 1.91
C LYS A 471 -8.94 -2.55 1.00
N TYR A 472 -8.69 -1.36 1.52
CA TYR A 472 -8.85 -0.09 0.76
C TYR A 472 -10.24 0.07 0.13
N GLY A 473 -11.29 -0.47 0.80
CA GLY A 473 -12.66 -0.45 0.30
C GLY A 473 -12.96 -1.43 -0.82
N ILE A 474 -12.05 -2.40 -1.07
CA ILE A 474 -12.23 -3.51 -2.01
C ILE A 474 -12.48 -4.78 -1.19
N LYS A 475 -13.58 -5.47 -1.48
CA LYS A 475 -13.91 -6.78 -0.89
C LYS A 475 -13.42 -7.90 -1.79
N ILE A 476 -12.49 -8.71 -1.26
CA ILE A 476 -11.93 -9.86 -1.97
C ILE A 476 -12.37 -11.12 -1.22
N GLY A 477 -13.09 -12.00 -1.90
CA GLY A 477 -13.50 -13.31 -1.40
C GLY A 477 -12.51 -14.39 -1.80
N PHE A 478 -12.33 -15.36 -0.92
CA PHE A 478 -11.53 -16.57 -1.19
C PHE A 478 -12.41 -17.80 -0.97
N LEU A 479 -12.39 -18.72 -1.92
CA LEU A 479 -13.16 -19.96 -1.88
C LEU A 479 -12.32 -21.12 -2.42
N GLY A 480 -12.13 -22.17 -1.61
CA GLY A 480 -11.30 -23.33 -1.95
C GLY A 480 -12.11 -24.58 -2.24
N PHE A 481 -11.63 -25.41 -3.16
CA PHE A 481 -12.20 -26.71 -3.49
C PHE A 481 -11.10 -27.76 -3.63
N SER A 482 -11.42 -29.02 -3.30
CA SER A 482 -10.58 -30.18 -3.63
C SER A 482 -11.18 -30.99 -4.75
N ASP A 483 -10.41 -31.33 -5.77
CA ASP A 483 -10.84 -32.20 -6.88
C ASP A 483 -10.75 -33.70 -6.51
N LYS A 484 -9.74 -34.08 -5.73
CA LYS A 484 -9.43 -35.49 -5.43
C LYS A 484 -9.92 -35.99 -4.07
N GLY A 485 -10.83 -35.27 -3.44
CA GLY A 485 -11.39 -35.74 -2.20
C GLY A 485 -10.55 -35.40 -0.98
N PRO A 486 -10.52 -36.19 0.11
CA PRO A 486 -11.24 -37.50 0.17
C PRO A 486 -12.76 -37.32 0.37
N GLU A 487 -13.54 -38.12 -0.34
CA GLU A 487 -15.01 -37.99 -0.31
C GLU A 487 -15.61 -38.14 1.10
N TYR A 488 -15.02 -39.01 1.94
CA TYR A 488 -15.48 -39.16 3.32
C TYR A 488 -15.29 -37.87 4.16
N MET A 489 -14.46 -36.95 3.70
CA MET A 489 -14.25 -35.63 4.31
C MET A 489 -15.18 -34.56 3.75
N ALA A 490 -16.02 -34.85 2.77
CA ALA A 490 -16.99 -33.88 2.30
C ALA A 490 -17.86 -33.34 3.46
N ALA A 491 -17.96 -32.02 3.54
CA ALA A 491 -18.78 -31.35 4.54
C ALA A 491 -20.27 -31.56 4.25
N ASN A 492 -21.07 -31.76 5.32
CA ASN A 492 -22.53 -31.75 5.22
C ASN A 492 -23.13 -30.92 6.36
N ALA A 493 -24.46 -30.92 6.51
CA ALA A 493 -25.15 -30.11 7.50
C ALA A 493 -24.66 -30.35 8.94
N ASP A 494 -24.23 -31.59 9.26
CA ASP A 494 -23.92 -32.05 10.62
C ASP A 494 -22.47 -32.47 10.79
N LYS A 495 -21.66 -32.36 9.75
CA LYS A 495 -20.29 -32.86 9.78
C LYS A 495 -19.30 -31.86 9.20
N ALA A 496 -18.26 -31.58 9.99
CA ALA A 496 -17.11 -30.82 9.56
C ALA A 496 -16.45 -31.46 8.34
N GLY A 497 -15.91 -30.68 7.45
CA GLY A 497 -15.21 -31.20 6.28
C GLY A 497 -14.90 -30.13 5.26
N ILE A 498 -14.60 -30.58 4.03
CA ILE A 498 -14.18 -29.73 2.92
C ILE A 498 -15.23 -29.71 1.81
N ILE A 499 -15.11 -28.74 0.90
CA ILE A 499 -15.91 -28.71 -0.32
C ILE A 499 -15.15 -29.40 -1.45
N LEU A 500 -15.83 -30.32 -2.11
CA LEU A 500 -15.31 -31.01 -3.28
C LEU A 500 -15.72 -30.29 -4.57
N ALA A 501 -14.88 -30.33 -5.59
CA ALA A 501 -15.16 -29.72 -6.89
C ALA A 501 -16.32 -30.40 -7.65
N ASN A 502 -16.70 -31.63 -7.25
CA ASN A 502 -17.84 -32.37 -7.80
C ASN A 502 -19.14 -32.16 -6.98
N ASP A 503 -19.18 -31.20 -6.02
CA ASP A 503 -20.41 -30.89 -5.28
C ASP A 503 -21.53 -30.51 -6.24
N PRO A 504 -22.74 -31.09 -6.13
CA PRO A 504 -23.87 -30.79 -7.01
C PRO A 504 -24.25 -29.30 -7.07
N ASN A 505 -23.96 -28.55 -6.01
CA ASN A 505 -24.24 -27.11 -5.93
C ASN A 505 -23.04 -26.23 -6.26
N PHE A 506 -21.98 -26.78 -6.85
CA PHE A 506 -20.73 -26.09 -7.14
C PHE A 506 -20.93 -24.72 -7.83
N ASP A 507 -21.72 -24.67 -8.90
CA ASP A 507 -22.02 -23.44 -9.64
C ASP A 507 -22.76 -22.41 -8.76
N GLU A 508 -23.68 -22.86 -7.90
CA GLU A 508 -24.45 -22.01 -7.02
C GLU A 508 -23.60 -21.45 -5.89
N ILE A 509 -22.72 -22.25 -5.31
CA ILE A 509 -21.76 -21.82 -4.29
C ILE A 509 -20.90 -20.67 -4.82
N ILE A 510 -20.32 -20.83 -6.01
CA ILE A 510 -19.50 -19.77 -6.64
C ILE A 510 -20.34 -18.53 -6.93
N LYS A 511 -21.54 -18.68 -7.50
CA LYS A 511 -22.43 -17.55 -7.80
C LYS A 511 -22.82 -16.78 -6.55
N ASN A 512 -23.09 -17.47 -5.45
CA ASN A 512 -23.47 -16.85 -4.19
C ASN A 512 -22.29 -16.15 -3.50
N ALA A 513 -21.10 -16.73 -3.57
CA ALA A 513 -19.87 -16.11 -3.10
C ALA A 513 -19.55 -14.83 -3.91
N ALA A 514 -19.69 -14.89 -5.23
CA ALA A 514 -19.42 -13.75 -6.11
C ALA A 514 -20.35 -12.54 -5.89
N LYS A 515 -21.57 -12.75 -5.39
CA LYS A 515 -22.50 -11.65 -5.07
C LYS A 515 -22.05 -10.80 -3.87
N GLN A 516 -21.21 -11.35 -2.99
CA GLN A 516 -20.84 -10.75 -1.72
C GLN A 516 -19.59 -9.88 -1.80
N VAL A 517 -18.85 -9.93 -2.92
CA VAL A 517 -17.50 -9.37 -3.05
C VAL A 517 -17.31 -8.64 -4.35
N ASP A 518 -16.31 -7.77 -4.41
CA ASP A 518 -15.90 -7.09 -5.65
C ASP A 518 -15.08 -8.03 -6.53
N TYR A 519 -14.24 -8.87 -5.92
CA TYR A 519 -13.43 -9.90 -6.59
C TYR A 519 -13.54 -11.22 -5.83
N LEU A 520 -13.66 -12.33 -6.56
CA LEU A 520 -13.66 -13.67 -6.00
C LEU A 520 -12.45 -14.45 -6.52
N VAL A 521 -11.62 -14.94 -5.61
CA VAL A 521 -10.53 -15.87 -5.87
C VAL A 521 -11.05 -17.28 -5.57
N VAL A 522 -11.09 -18.13 -6.59
CA VAL A 522 -11.46 -19.54 -6.44
C VAL A 522 -10.20 -20.38 -6.63
N THR A 523 -9.91 -21.23 -5.66
CA THR A 523 -8.73 -22.10 -5.66
C THR A 523 -9.14 -23.57 -5.74
N PHE A 524 -8.36 -24.34 -6.44
CA PHE A 524 -8.56 -25.77 -6.59
C PHE A 524 -7.28 -26.50 -6.21
N HIS A 525 -7.42 -27.55 -5.42
CA HIS A 525 -6.35 -28.49 -5.18
C HIS A 525 -6.56 -29.75 -6.02
N PHE A 526 -5.62 -30.00 -6.94
CA PHE A 526 -5.60 -31.15 -7.83
C PHE A 526 -4.46 -32.10 -7.40
N GLY A 527 -4.61 -32.76 -6.25
CA GLY A 527 -3.66 -33.77 -5.78
C GLY A 527 -4.03 -35.18 -6.29
N GLU A 528 -3.02 -36.07 -6.46
CA GLU A 528 -3.24 -37.51 -6.66
C GLU A 528 -3.12 -38.29 -5.37
#